data_051acda2394ea7b6ec1d6ee9b4855ed7
#
_entry.id   051acda2394ea7b6ec1d6ee9b4855ed7
#
_cell.length_a   1.000
_cell.length_b   1.000
_cell.length_c   1.000
_cell.angle_alpha   90.00
_cell.angle_beta   90.00
_cell.angle_gamma   90.00
#
_symmetry.space_group_name_H-M   'P 1'
#
loop_
_entity.id
_entity.type
_entity.pdbx_description
1 polymer ?
#
loop_
_entity_poly.entity_id
_entity_poly.type
_entity_poly.pdbx_seq_one_letter_code
_entity_poly.pdbx_strand_id
1 'polypeptide(L)'
;MQSIGKDLQKAIDREAAVIGISKKDEVHLKVACEASVAQEICDYFTFTVPGYTFMPAYRMKIWDGKIRLFNIHNRVLYGGLLEYVFKFAQNRNYKVVPDGDWWKPRKIEKNESFITDLNLPFEPRDYQLDGFYHALSYKKSLLVSPTASGKSLIIYMIVRALNVKTLIIVPTTSLVSQLYADFQEYGWDSAKYCHQVYAGQDKVSDKKVVISTWQSIYKLGRKLFEPYKLVIGDEAHGFKSKSLTSIMTKCVNAEYRIGTTGTLDGTQTHKLVLEGLFGKIYKVTTTKKLIDRKQLASFRIDIIVLKYPDDVCHQFRKIKYADELEFIVGHEKRNKYIRNLVLSLDGNTLLLFRLVKKHGRILYNMIKEETDVKNRQTFFVYGGTETDTREQIRAIAEKERDAIIVASYGVFSTGINIRNLHNIVFASPSKSRIRNLQSIGRGLRLSETKKETILYDI
;
A
#
# COMPACT_ATOMS: atom_id res chain seq x y z
N MET A 1 -9.51 60.48 9.87
CA MET A 1 -9.38 59.31 8.99
C MET A 1 -8.77 58.06 9.65
N GLN A 2 -8.10 58.12 10.79
CA GLN A 2 -7.51 56.96 11.48
C GLN A 2 -8.50 56.14 12.37
N SER A 3 -9.68 56.67 12.73
CA SER A 3 -10.69 55.95 13.53
C SER A 3 -11.51 54.96 12.71
N ILE A 4 -11.85 55.29 11.47
CA ILE A 4 -12.65 54.42 10.57
C ILE A 4 -11.96 53.13 10.25
N GLY A 5 -10.62 53.13 10.13
CA GLY A 5 -9.85 51.90 9.88
C GLY A 5 -9.84 50.91 11.05
N LYS A 6 -9.85 51.39 12.27
CA LYS A 6 -9.88 50.55 13.49
C LYS A 6 -11.28 49.96 13.76
N ASP A 7 -12.32 50.69 13.42
CA ASP A 7 -13.70 50.21 13.59
C ASP A 7 -14.08 49.24 12.49
N LEU A 8 -13.56 49.45 11.24
CA LEU A 8 -13.70 48.49 10.14
C LEU A 8 -12.92 47.22 10.43
N GLN A 9 -11.70 47.35 10.97
CA GLN A 9 -10.89 46.18 11.40
C GLN A 9 -11.56 45.41 12.52
N LYS A 10 -12.15 46.08 13.53
CA LYS A 10 -12.95 45.46 14.60
C LYS A 10 -14.24 44.84 14.08
N ALA A 11 -14.85 45.38 13.02
CA ALA A 11 -16.03 44.78 12.39
C ALA A 11 -15.66 43.54 11.57
N ILE A 12 -14.53 43.57 10.89
CA ILE A 12 -13.97 42.41 10.16
C ILE A 12 -13.57 41.32 11.17
N ASP A 13 -13.00 41.67 12.33
CA ASP A 13 -12.64 40.71 13.37
C ASP A 13 -13.85 40.13 14.14
N ARG A 14 -15.05 40.72 14.01
CA ARG A 14 -16.28 40.26 14.66
C ARG A 14 -17.07 39.19 13.94
N GLU A 15 -16.81 38.94 12.64
CA GLU A 15 -17.51 37.92 11.85
C GLU A 15 -16.53 36.97 11.15
N ALA A 16 -15.70 36.31 11.94
CA ALA A 16 -15.01 35.13 11.41
C ALA A 16 -16.06 34.10 10.94
N ALA A 17 -16.06 33.76 9.66
CA ALA A 17 -17.00 32.76 9.14
C ALA A 17 -16.88 31.44 9.94
N VAL A 18 -18.02 30.87 10.30
CA VAL A 18 -18.09 29.67 11.14
C VAL A 18 -18.31 28.44 10.28
N ILE A 19 -17.52 27.42 10.54
CA ILE A 19 -17.64 26.10 9.90
C ILE A 19 -18.07 25.10 11.00
N GLY A 20 -19.35 24.74 11.00
CA GLY A 20 -19.89 23.69 11.86
C GLY A 20 -19.55 22.31 11.30
N ILE A 21 -19.11 21.40 12.15
CA ILE A 21 -18.78 20.01 11.75
C ILE A 21 -19.55 19.04 12.63
N SER A 22 -20.32 18.17 11.98
CA SER A 22 -21.01 17.07 12.67
C SER A 22 -20.67 15.72 12.05
N LYS A 23 -20.74 14.67 12.86
CA LYS A 23 -20.53 13.31 12.40
C LYS A 23 -21.79 12.78 11.73
N LYS A 24 -21.71 12.48 10.43
CA LYS A 24 -22.82 11.86 9.69
C LYS A 24 -22.87 10.35 9.89
N ASP A 25 -21.74 9.70 9.75
CA ASP A 25 -21.51 8.26 9.97
C ASP A 25 -20.00 8.03 10.21
N GLU A 26 -19.54 6.79 10.31
CA GLU A 26 -18.11 6.53 10.55
C GLU A 26 -17.22 6.82 9.34
N VAL A 27 -17.80 7.07 8.17
CA VAL A 27 -17.08 7.42 6.95
C VAL A 27 -17.06 8.93 6.71
N HIS A 28 -18.17 9.62 7.02
CA HIS A 28 -18.43 10.96 6.54
C HIS A 28 -18.73 11.96 7.67
N LEU A 29 -18.33 13.18 7.42
CA LEU A 29 -18.69 14.38 8.14
C LEU A 29 -19.73 15.17 7.38
N LYS A 30 -20.59 15.90 8.10
CA LYS A 30 -21.45 16.93 7.58
C LYS A 30 -20.83 18.28 7.90
N VAL A 31 -20.72 19.16 6.92
CA VAL A 31 -20.17 20.51 7.06
C VAL A 31 -21.29 21.52 6.92
N ALA A 32 -21.47 22.38 7.91
CA ALA A 32 -22.43 23.46 7.91
C ALA A 32 -21.68 24.81 7.86
N CYS A 33 -21.84 25.54 6.78
CA CYS A 33 -21.22 26.85 6.56
C CYS A 33 -21.97 27.63 5.48
N GLU A 34 -21.66 28.88 5.27
CA GLU A 34 -22.17 29.70 4.19
C GLU A 34 -21.83 29.12 2.80
N ALA A 35 -22.55 29.57 1.78
CA ALA A 35 -22.38 29.06 0.42
C ALA A 35 -20.99 29.39 -0.15
N SER A 36 -20.49 30.61 0.11
CA SER A 36 -19.17 31.07 -0.29
C SER A 36 -18.06 30.20 0.32
N VAL A 37 -18.12 29.98 1.63
CA VAL A 37 -17.16 29.13 2.35
C VAL A 37 -17.21 27.68 1.86
N ALA A 38 -18.41 27.18 1.53
CA ALA A 38 -18.54 25.83 0.99
C ALA A 38 -17.91 25.69 -0.40
N GLN A 39 -17.98 26.74 -1.23
CA GLN A 39 -17.28 26.73 -2.51
C GLN A 39 -15.77 26.72 -2.31
N GLU A 40 -15.25 27.53 -1.39
CA GLU A 40 -13.81 27.50 -1.07
C GLU A 40 -13.35 26.13 -0.52
N ILE A 41 -14.14 25.48 0.34
CA ILE A 41 -13.87 24.13 0.82
C ILE A 41 -13.88 23.15 -0.37
N CYS A 42 -14.82 23.28 -1.29
CA CYS A 42 -14.89 22.44 -2.48
C CYS A 42 -13.64 22.59 -3.34
N ASP A 43 -13.19 23.82 -3.57
CA ASP A 43 -11.99 24.10 -4.35
C ASP A 43 -10.73 23.59 -3.65
N TYR A 44 -10.64 23.76 -2.33
CA TYR A 44 -9.53 23.25 -1.51
C TYR A 44 -9.41 21.73 -1.55
N PHE A 45 -10.51 20.99 -1.59
CA PHE A 45 -10.57 19.54 -1.69
C PHE A 45 -10.78 19.00 -3.11
N THR A 46 -10.54 19.83 -4.13
CA THR A 46 -10.57 19.46 -5.55
C THR A 46 -9.16 19.36 -6.11
N PHE A 47 -8.82 18.23 -6.69
CA PHE A 47 -7.47 17.95 -7.22
C PHE A 47 -7.54 17.42 -8.64
N THR A 48 -6.63 17.90 -9.49
CA THR A 48 -6.42 17.35 -10.83
C THR A 48 -5.62 16.05 -10.74
N VAL A 49 -6.09 15.00 -11.39
CA VAL A 49 -5.42 13.69 -11.39
C VAL A 49 -4.19 13.74 -12.30
N PRO A 50 -2.99 13.37 -11.81
CA PRO A 50 -1.81 13.31 -12.68
C PRO A 50 -2.03 12.43 -13.90
N GLY A 51 -1.72 12.95 -15.09
CA GLY A 51 -1.89 12.22 -16.35
C GLY A 51 -3.34 12.07 -16.83
N TYR A 52 -4.28 12.84 -16.29
CA TYR A 52 -5.71 12.78 -16.65
C TYR A 52 -5.96 12.91 -18.17
N THR A 53 -5.14 13.69 -18.89
CA THR A 53 -5.24 13.90 -20.34
C THR A 53 -5.09 12.62 -21.15
N PHE A 54 -4.41 11.61 -20.60
CA PHE A 54 -4.23 10.30 -21.22
C PHE A 54 -5.34 9.30 -20.89
N MET A 55 -6.25 9.65 -19.97
CA MET A 55 -7.32 8.75 -19.54
C MET A 55 -8.49 8.76 -20.53
N PRO A 56 -9.05 7.58 -20.91
CA PRO A 56 -10.17 7.48 -21.84
C PRO A 56 -11.38 8.33 -21.43
N ALA A 57 -11.75 8.32 -20.15
CA ALA A 57 -12.90 9.07 -19.64
C ALA A 57 -12.76 10.60 -19.84
N TYR A 58 -11.55 11.14 -19.73
CA TYR A 58 -11.28 12.54 -20.03
C TYR A 58 -11.34 12.82 -21.53
N ARG A 59 -10.71 11.97 -22.34
CA ARG A 59 -10.74 12.10 -23.81
C ARG A 59 -12.15 12.01 -24.38
N MET A 60 -13.00 11.18 -23.78
CA MET A 60 -14.41 11.04 -24.13
C MET A 60 -15.30 12.13 -23.51
N LYS A 61 -14.72 13.13 -22.81
CA LYS A 61 -15.43 14.23 -22.15
C LYS A 61 -16.47 13.78 -21.08
N ILE A 62 -16.36 12.55 -20.57
CA ILE A 62 -17.24 12.00 -19.52
C ILE A 62 -16.79 12.47 -18.14
N TRP A 63 -15.53 12.89 -18.00
CA TRP A 63 -14.93 13.31 -16.75
C TRP A 63 -13.95 14.48 -17.00
N ASP A 64 -13.91 15.44 -16.07
CA ASP A 64 -13.11 16.67 -16.17
C ASP A 64 -11.65 16.54 -15.66
N GLY A 65 -11.20 15.35 -15.34
CA GLY A 65 -9.84 15.11 -14.82
C GLY A 65 -9.65 15.43 -13.35
N LYS A 66 -10.72 15.77 -12.61
CA LYS A 66 -10.63 16.18 -11.20
C LYS A 66 -11.29 15.18 -10.26
N ILE A 67 -10.72 15.06 -9.06
CA ILE A 67 -11.31 14.37 -7.91
C ILE A 67 -11.77 15.44 -6.93
N ARG A 68 -13.03 15.34 -6.51
CA ARG A 68 -13.64 16.21 -5.49
C ARG A 68 -13.92 15.36 -4.24
N LEU A 69 -13.25 15.68 -3.14
CA LEU A 69 -13.41 14.94 -1.87
C LEU A 69 -14.51 15.54 -1.00
N PHE A 70 -14.87 16.81 -1.23
CA PHE A 70 -16.02 17.46 -0.62
C PHE A 70 -17.18 17.53 -1.63
N ASN A 71 -18.34 17.03 -1.23
CA ASN A 71 -19.54 17.14 -2.03
C ASN A 71 -20.30 18.42 -1.61
N ILE A 72 -20.28 19.42 -2.49
CA ILE A 72 -20.86 20.74 -2.22
C ILE A 72 -22.38 20.72 -2.07
N HIS A 73 -23.09 19.82 -2.77
CA HIS A 73 -24.56 19.76 -2.75
C HIS A 73 -25.10 19.23 -1.41
N ASN A 74 -24.54 18.12 -0.94
CA ASN A 74 -24.96 17.50 0.32
C ASN A 74 -24.06 17.88 1.50
N ARG A 75 -23.03 18.71 1.29
CA ARG A 75 -22.09 19.21 2.31
C ARG A 75 -21.39 18.09 3.06
N VAL A 76 -20.95 17.06 2.35
CA VAL A 76 -20.33 15.86 2.94
C VAL A 76 -18.86 15.78 2.58
N LEU A 77 -18.02 15.47 3.56
CA LEU A 77 -16.59 15.26 3.48
C LEU A 77 -16.22 13.92 4.12
N TYR A 78 -15.14 13.27 3.67
CA TYR A 78 -14.61 12.10 4.37
C TYR A 78 -14.09 12.44 5.76
N GLY A 79 -14.41 11.60 6.76
CA GLY A 79 -14.10 11.84 8.17
C GLY A 79 -12.62 11.96 8.51
N GLY A 80 -11.77 11.23 7.78
CA GLY A 80 -10.32 11.31 7.98
C GLY A 80 -9.66 12.62 7.54
N LEU A 81 -10.43 13.52 6.87
CA LEU A 81 -9.92 14.82 6.40
C LEU A 81 -10.20 15.97 7.39
N LEU A 82 -10.73 15.70 8.57
CA LEU A 82 -11.08 16.74 9.55
C LEU A 82 -9.91 17.68 9.89
N GLU A 83 -8.70 17.15 10.09
CA GLU A 83 -7.54 17.99 10.36
C GLU A 83 -7.21 18.98 9.22
N TYR A 84 -7.53 18.61 7.98
CA TYR A 84 -7.38 19.51 6.84
C TYR A 84 -8.41 20.64 6.85
N VAL A 85 -9.61 20.39 7.40
CA VAL A 85 -10.61 21.45 7.61
C VAL A 85 -10.13 22.45 8.66
N PHE A 86 -9.53 21.98 9.76
CA PHE A 86 -8.91 22.87 10.74
C PHE A 86 -7.80 23.73 10.13
N LYS A 87 -6.91 23.13 9.34
CA LYS A 87 -5.83 23.87 8.64
C LYS A 87 -6.38 24.86 7.62
N PHE A 88 -7.39 24.48 6.87
CA PHE A 88 -8.08 25.36 5.91
C PHE A 88 -8.65 26.58 6.60
N ALA A 89 -9.37 26.35 7.72
CA ALA A 89 -10.00 27.40 8.52
C ALA A 89 -8.95 28.34 9.16
N GLN A 90 -7.88 27.77 9.75
CA GLN A 90 -6.79 28.54 10.34
C GLN A 90 -6.14 29.50 9.33
N ASN A 91 -5.88 29.03 8.11
CA ASN A 91 -5.28 29.86 7.06
C ASN A 91 -6.18 31.00 6.55
N ARG A 92 -7.48 30.99 6.91
CA ARG A 92 -8.50 31.99 6.48
C ARG A 92 -9.11 32.73 7.65
N ASN A 93 -8.64 32.51 8.85
CA ASN A 93 -9.22 33.06 10.09
C ASN A 93 -10.70 32.66 10.29
N TYR A 94 -11.09 31.45 9.82
CA TYR A 94 -12.41 30.89 10.07
C TYR A 94 -12.43 30.11 11.38
N LYS A 95 -13.59 30.07 12.05
CA LYS A 95 -13.79 29.31 13.28
C LYS A 95 -14.40 27.95 12.95
N VAL A 96 -13.77 26.87 13.41
CA VAL A 96 -14.33 25.50 13.28
C VAL A 96 -14.99 25.10 14.60
N VAL A 97 -16.23 24.64 14.53
CA VAL A 97 -17.03 24.23 15.69
C VAL A 97 -17.53 22.78 15.47
N PRO A 98 -16.81 21.78 15.99
CA PRO A 98 -17.31 20.40 16.00
C PRO A 98 -18.44 20.20 17.01
N ASP A 99 -19.40 19.34 16.70
CA ASP A 99 -20.46 18.91 17.61
C ASP A 99 -19.97 17.80 18.56
N GLY A 100 -19.27 18.17 19.62
CA GLY A 100 -18.72 17.23 20.61
C GLY A 100 -17.28 16.78 20.35
N ASP A 101 -16.83 15.78 21.11
CA ASP A 101 -15.43 15.38 21.22
C ASP A 101 -15.10 14.06 20.50
N TRP A 102 -15.99 13.54 19.68
CA TRP A 102 -15.84 12.27 18.96
C TRP A 102 -14.59 12.18 18.07
N TRP A 103 -14.03 13.30 17.69
CA TRP A 103 -12.85 13.43 16.83
C TRP A 103 -11.51 13.44 17.59
N LYS A 104 -11.55 13.68 18.91
CA LYS A 104 -10.34 13.69 19.74
C LYS A 104 -9.79 12.26 19.90
N PRO A 105 -8.46 12.11 19.91
CA PRO A 105 -7.87 10.81 20.22
C PRO A 105 -8.23 10.39 21.65
N ARG A 106 -8.49 9.10 21.84
CA ARG A 106 -8.68 8.53 23.17
C ARG A 106 -7.34 8.37 23.88
N LYS A 107 -7.29 8.71 25.16
CA LYS A 107 -6.16 8.36 26.00
C LYS A 107 -6.21 6.85 26.24
N ILE A 108 -5.24 6.11 25.70
CA ILE A 108 -5.09 4.68 25.91
C ILE A 108 -3.94 4.46 26.87
N GLU A 109 -4.20 3.81 27.99
CA GLU A 109 -3.14 3.35 28.87
C GLU A 109 -2.44 2.13 28.24
N LYS A 110 -1.11 2.14 28.27
CA LYS A 110 -0.33 1.00 27.80
C LYS A 110 -0.55 -0.17 28.77
N ASN A 111 -1.27 -1.17 28.31
CA ASN A 111 -1.59 -2.36 29.11
C ASN A 111 -0.60 -3.47 28.73
N GLU A 112 0.43 -3.66 29.56
CA GLU A 112 1.43 -4.71 29.37
C GLU A 112 0.82 -6.12 29.60
N SER A 113 -0.18 -6.24 30.49
CA SER A 113 -0.83 -7.54 30.71
C SER A 113 -1.57 -8.02 29.45
N PHE A 114 -2.18 -7.13 28.66
CA PHE A 114 -2.81 -7.50 27.40
C PHE A 114 -1.80 -8.16 26.43
N ILE A 115 -0.59 -7.60 26.32
CA ILE A 115 0.45 -8.16 25.44
C ILE A 115 0.91 -9.52 25.94
N THR A 116 1.10 -9.66 27.25
CA THR A 116 1.45 -10.95 27.89
C THR A 116 0.34 -11.98 27.68
N ASP A 117 -0.93 -11.60 27.83
CA ASP A 117 -2.09 -12.49 27.68
C ASP A 117 -2.30 -12.96 26.21
N LEU A 118 -1.71 -12.27 25.24
CA LEU A 118 -1.70 -12.76 23.85
C LEU A 118 -0.88 -14.04 23.68
N ASN A 119 0.03 -14.33 24.62
CA ASN A 119 0.93 -15.48 24.61
C ASN A 119 1.63 -15.70 23.25
N LEU A 120 2.20 -14.62 22.73
CA LEU A 120 2.88 -14.63 21.44
C LEU A 120 4.17 -15.48 21.52
N PRO A 121 4.56 -16.18 20.45
CA PRO A 121 5.81 -16.96 20.40
C PRO A 121 7.08 -16.10 20.37
N PHE A 122 6.94 -14.78 20.34
CA PHE A 122 8.01 -13.77 20.33
C PHE A 122 7.53 -12.43 20.88
N GLU A 123 8.45 -11.62 21.34
CA GLU A 123 8.12 -10.26 21.83
C GLU A 123 7.84 -9.30 20.67
N PRO A 124 6.74 -8.52 20.72
CA PRO A 124 6.51 -7.43 19.78
C PRO A 124 7.59 -6.35 19.91
N ARG A 125 8.02 -5.81 18.80
CA ARG A 125 8.99 -4.74 18.76
C ARG A 125 8.38 -3.41 19.19
N ASP A 126 9.20 -2.51 19.74
CA ASP A 126 8.78 -1.18 20.23
C ASP A 126 7.88 -0.42 19.24
N TYR A 127 8.31 -0.29 17.99
CA TYR A 127 7.55 0.40 16.95
C TYR A 127 6.23 -0.33 16.57
N GLN A 128 6.14 -1.64 16.74
CA GLN A 128 4.89 -2.38 16.50
C GLN A 128 3.88 -2.06 17.60
N LEU A 129 4.32 -1.98 18.84
CA LEU A 129 3.50 -1.52 19.96
C LEU A 129 3.07 -0.07 19.80
N ASP A 130 3.97 0.82 19.39
CA ASP A 130 3.62 2.22 19.11
C ASP A 130 2.57 2.35 18.01
N GLY A 131 2.69 1.58 16.91
CA GLY A 131 1.70 1.53 15.83
C GLY A 131 0.35 0.98 16.29
N PHE A 132 0.37 -0.05 17.13
CA PHE A 132 -0.81 -0.64 17.75
C PHE A 132 -1.55 0.36 18.66
N TYR A 133 -0.86 0.96 19.63
CA TYR A 133 -1.47 1.94 20.54
C TYR A 133 -1.97 3.20 19.81
N HIS A 134 -1.21 3.64 18.78
CA HIS A 134 -1.66 4.73 17.92
C HIS A 134 -3.00 4.41 17.24
N ALA A 135 -3.12 3.22 16.64
CA ALA A 135 -4.35 2.79 15.97
C ALA A 135 -5.55 2.73 16.93
N LEU A 136 -5.37 2.25 18.15
CA LEU A 136 -6.42 2.21 19.16
C LEU A 136 -6.83 3.61 19.61
N SER A 137 -5.87 4.50 19.82
CA SER A 137 -6.09 5.87 20.29
C SER A 137 -6.87 6.71 19.27
N TYR A 138 -6.46 6.67 18.00
CA TYR A 138 -7.04 7.51 16.94
C TYR A 138 -8.23 6.87 16.23
N LYS A 139 -8.46 5.56 16.37
CA LYS A 139 -9.51 4.77 15.71
C LYS A 139 -9.44 4.79 14.17
N LYS A 140 -8.96 5.86 13.57
CA LYS A 140 -8.80 6.08 12.13
C LYS A 140 -7.34 6.44 11.86
N SER A 141 -6.60 5.53 11.22
CA SER A 141 -5.18 5.72 10.98
C SER A 141 -4.69 4.95 9.75
N LEU A 142 -3.81 5.58 8.98
CA LEU A 142 -3.07 4.95 7.89
C LEU A 142 -1.64 4.66 8.39
N LEU A 143 -1.39 3.43 8.78
CA LEU A 143 -0.10 2.96 9.28
C LEU A 143 0.86 2.67 8.12
N VAL A 144 1.93 3.44 8.01
CA VAL A 144 2.98 3.22 7.01
C VAL A 144 4.16 2.51 7.68
N SER A 145 4.34 1.26 7.29
CA SER A 145 5.35 0.37 7.84
C SER A 145 5.99 -0.45 6.72
N PRO A 146 7.32 -0.45 6.56
CA PRO A 146 8.00 -1.11 5.44
C PRO A 146 7.66 -2.60 5.33
N THR A 147 7.96 -3.18 4.16
CA THR A 147 7.94 -4.64 4.01
C THR A 147 8.87 -5.28 5.05
N ALA A 148 8.49 -6.42 5.60
CA ALA A 148 9.20 -7.15 6.65
C ALA A 148 9.27 -6.44 8.03
N SER A 149 8.50 -5.40 8.27
CA SER A 149 8.36 -4.78 9.60
C SER A 149 7.40 -5.51 10.55
N GLY A 150 6.72 -6.57 10.08
CA GLY A 150 5.72 -7.32 10.85
C GLY A 150 4.36 -6.61 10.94
N LYS A 151 3.85 -6.06 9.82
CA LYS A 151 2.51 -5.46 9.75
C LYS A 151 1.39 -6.39 10.19
N SER A 152 1.47 -7.69 9.85
CA SER A 152 0.48 -8.69 10.24
C SER A 152 0.34 -8.83 11.75
N LEU A 153 1.43 -8.67 12.52
CA LEU A 153 1.38 -8.67 13.98
C LEU A 153 0.62 -7.44 14.52
N ILE A 154 0.85 -6.26 13.94
CA ILE A 154 0.09 -5.05 14.34
C ILE A 154 -1.40 -5.25 14.07
N ILE A 155 -1.77 -5.78 12.89
CA ILE A 155 -3.15 -6.12 12.54
C ILE A 155 -3.73 -7.10 13.57
N TYR A 156 -3.00 -8.17 13.89
CA TYR A 156 -3.39 -9.17 14.85
C TYR A 156 -3.67 -8.57 16.24
N MET A 157 -2.74 -7.78 16.77
CA MET A 157 -2.90 -7.13 18.07
C MET A 157 -4.14 -6.23 18.11
N ILE A 158 -4.40 -5.45 17.05
CA ILE A 158 -5.60 -4.60 16.95
C ILE A 158 -6.87 -5.45 16.97
N VAL A 159 -6.93 -6.51 16.18
CA VAL A 159 -8.09 -7.42 16.10
C VAL A 159 -8.37 -8.06 17.47
N ARG A 160 -7.32 -8.51 18.16
CA ARG A 160 -7.44 -9.15 19.47
C ARG A 160 -7.85 -8.18 20.56
N ALA A 161 -7.28 -6.96 20.57
CA ALA A 161 -7.60 -5.94 21.57
C ALA A 161 -9.03 -5.42 21.46
N LEU A 162 -9.49 -5.14 20.25
CA LEU A 162 -10.83 -4.63 20.03
C LEU A 162 -11.90 -5.72 20.16
N ASN A 163 -11.59 -6.94 19.80
CA ASN A 163 -12.47 -8.11 19.93
C ASN A 163 -13.88 -7.91 19.34
N VAL A 164 -14.01 -7.15 18.25
CA VAL A 164 -15.27 -6.83 17.56
C VAL A 164 -15.38 -7.52 16.21
N LYS A 165 -16.58 -7.50 15.60
CA LYS A 165 -16.78 -7.99 14.22
C LYS A 165 -15.88 -7.19 13.28
N THR A 166 -14.94 -7.88 12.61
CA THR A 166 -13.84 -7.30 11.84
C THR A 166 -13.85 -7.75 10.39
N LEU A 167 -13.66 -6.81 9.47
CA LEU A 167 -13.39 -7.07 8.06
C LEU A 167 -11.96 -6.66 7.72
N ILE A 168 -11.17 -7.61 7.22
CA ILE A 168 -9.81 -7.35 6.70
C ILE A 168 -9.84 -7.53 5.19
N ILE A 169 -9.47 -6.48 4.46
CA ILE A 169 -9.50 -6.43 3.00
C ILE A 169 -8.06 -6.49 2.49
N VAL A 170 -7.78 -7.48 1.64
CA VAL A 170 -6.45 -7.69 1.05
C VAL A 170 -6.54 -7.75 -0.48
N PRO A 171 -5.44 -7.48 -1.22
CA PRO A 171 -5.47 -7.44 -2.68
C PRO A 171 -5.50 -8.82 -3.37
N THR A 172 -5.01 -9.89 -2.74
CA THR A 172 -4.83 -11.21 -3.37
C THR A 172 -5.25 -12.36 -2.46
N THR A 173 -5.59 -13.51 -3.08
CA THR A 173 -5.95 -14.73 -2.36
C THR A 173 -4.79 -15.26 -1.51
N SER A 174 -3.56 -15.18 -2.00
CA SER A 174 -2.38 -15.59 -1.24
C SER A 174 -2.20 -14.78 0.06
N LEU A 175 -2.56 -13.49 0.07
CA LEU A 175 -2.53 -12.67 1.29
C LEU A 175 -3.68 -13.02 2.24
N VAL A 176 -4.83 -13.50 1.76
CA VAL A 176 -5.89 -14.06 2.62
C VAL A 176 -5.35 -15.25 3.40
N SER A 177 -4.77 -16.23 2.69
CA SER A 177 -4.23 -17.45 3.30
C SER A 177 -3.03 -17.16 4.21
N GLN A 178 -2.15 -16.23 3.79
CA GLN A 178 -0.99 -15.84 4.59
C GLN A 178 -1.43 -15.22 5.92
N LEU A 179 -2.34 -14.24 5.90
CA LEU A 179 -2.77 -13.57 7.13
C LEU A 179 -3.51 -14.52 8.08
N TYR A 180 -4.27 -15.46 7.50
CA TYR A 180 -4.90 -16.54 8.27
C TYR A 180 -3.87 -17.43 8.95
N ALA A 181 -2.81 -17.83 8.24
CA ALA A 181 -1.71 -18.64 8.77
C ALA A 181 -0.88 -17.86 9.81
N ASP A 182 -0.58 -16.57 9.54
CA ASP A 182 0.12 -15.71 10.50
C ASP A 182 -0.64 -15.65 11.84
N PHE A 183 -1.97 -15.57 11.83
CA PHE A 183 -2.77 -15.56 13.06
C PHE A 183 -2.70 -16.89 13.82
N GLN A 184 -2.60 -18.03 13.11
CA GLN A 184 -2.34 -19.32 13.75
C GLN A 184 -0.93 -19.39 14.39
N GLU A 185 0.08 -18.90 13.66
CA GLU A 185 1.45 -18.81 14.18
C GLU A 185 1.55 -17.93 15.45
N TYR A 186 0.67 -16.90 15.56
CA TYR A 186 0.58 -16.05 16.74
C TYR A 186 -0.21 -16.69 17.90
N GLY A 187 -0.55 -17.97 17.81
CA GLY A 187 -1.21 -18.73 18.86
C GLY A 187 -2.74 -18.60 18.91
N TRP A 188 -3.39 -18.08 17.83
CA TRP A 188 -4.85 -17.96 17.81
C TRP A 188 -5.50 -19.05 16.97
N ASP A 189 -6.62 -19.59 17.45
CA ASP A 189 -7.44 -20.54 16.70
C ASP A 189 -8.16 -19.85 15.53
N SER A 190 -7.42 -19.68 14.42
CA SER A 190 -7.96 -19.06 13.20
C SER A 190 -9.12 -19.85 12.62
N ALA A 191 -9.15 -21.18 12.82
CA ALA A 191 -10.27 -22.01 12.33
C ALA A 191 -11.59 -21.65 13.02
N LYS A 192 -11.54 -21.34 14.31
CA LYS A 192 -12.69 -20.94 15.10
C LYS A 192 -13.13 -19.51 14.82
N TYR A 193 -12.20 -18.55 14.70
CA TYR A 193 -12.50 -17.13 14.72
C TYR A 193 -12.44 -16.43 13.36
N CYS A 194 -11.72 -16.99 12.38
CA CYS A 194 -11.51 -16.36 11.09
C CYS A 194 -12.23 -17.09 9.96
N HIS A 195 -12.78 -16.31 9.02
CA HIS A 195 -13.37 -16.79 7.78
C HIS A 195 -12.64 -16.18 6.59
N GLN A 196 -12.26 -17.03 5.64
CA GLN A 196 -11.56 -16.62 4.43
C GLN A 196 -12.56 -16.47 3.28
N VAL A 197 -12.56 -15.32 2.58
CA VAL A 197 -13.44 -15.04 1.45
C VAL A 197 -12.63 -14.72 0.20
N TYR A 198 -12.64 -15.66 -0.74
CA TYR A 198 -12.09 -15.51 -2.10
C TYR A 198 -13.00 -16.26 -3.11
N ALA A 199 -12.59 -16.38 -4.37
CA ALA A 199 -13.45 -17.01 -5.40
C ALA A 199 -13.92 -18.40 -4.96
N GLY A 200 -15.24 -18.61 -5.01
CA GLY A 200 -15.88 -19.88 -4.65
C GLY A 200 -16.24 -20.07 -3.17
N GLN A 201 -15.84 -19.14 -2.28
CA GLN A 201 -16.15 -19.20 -0.86
C GLN A 201 -17.41 -18.40 -0.49
N ASP A 202 -18.08 -18.80 0.59
CA ASP A 202 -19.20 -18.06 1.15
C ASP A 202 -18.78 -16.66 1.56
N LYS A 203 -19.60 -15.66 1.20
CA LYS A 203 -19.32 -14.24 1.45
C LYS A 203 -19.89 -13.75 2.79
N VAL A 204 -20.72 -14.56 3.43
CA VAL A 204 -21.33 -14.27 4.73
C VAL A 204 -20.81 -15.28 5.74
N SER A 205 -20.49 -14.80 6.93
CA SER A 205 -20.01 -15.66 8.01
C SER A 205 -20.30 -15.01 9.36
N ASP A 206 -20.68 -15.82 10.34
CA ASP A 206 -20.86 -15.39 11.73
C ASP A 206 -19.53 -15.29 12.48
N LYS A 207 -18.43 -15.82 11.93
CA LYS A 207 -17.12 -15.71 12.54
C LYS A 207 -16.73 -14.26 12.79
N LYS A 208 -15.98 -14.04 13.85
CA LYS A 208 -15.62 -12.71 14.33
C LYS A 208 -14.80 -11.91 13.31
N VAL A 209 -13.88 -12.56 12.60
CA VAL A 209 -13.01 -11.96 11.60
C VAL A 209 -13.29 -12.53 10.23
N VAL A 210 -13.50 -11.65 9.26
CA VAL A 210 -13.60 -12.01 7.84
C VAL A 210 -12.39 -11.42 7.13
N ILE A 211 -11.58 -12.28 6.51
CA ILE A 211 -10.44 -11.88 5.68
C ILE A 211 -10.82 -12.11 4.22
N SER A 212 -10.89 -11.03 3.44
CA SER A 212 -11.45 -11.09 2.08
C SER A 212 -10.57 -10.39 1.06
N THR A 213 -10.56 -10.94 -0.17
CA THR A 213 -10.12 -10.15 -1.31
C THR A 213 -11.19 -9.10 -1.66
N TRP A 214 -10.76 -7.92 -2.08
CA TRP A 214 -11.71 -6.86 -2.48
C TRP A 214 -12.59 -7.27 -3.67
N GLN A 215 -12.06 -8.10 -4.59
CA GLN A 215 -12.79 -8.60 -5.77
C GLN A 215 -14.03 -9.40 -5.38
N SER A 216 -13.96 -10.14 -4.27
CA SER A 216 -15.05 -10.98 -3.82
C SER A 216 -16.23 -10.19 -3.25
N ILE A 217 -15.98 -8.98 -2.72
CA ILE A 217 -16.98 -8.26 -1.92
C ILE A 217 -17.41 -6.89 -2.48
N TYR A 218 -16.69 -6.29 -3.45
CA TYR A 218 -16.95 -4.89 -3.87
C TYR A 218 -18.33 -4.66 -4.50
N LYS A 219 -18.93 -5.69 -5.14
CA LYS A 219 -20.27 -5.63 -5.73
C LYS A 219 -21.41 -5.84 -4.73
N LEU A 220 -21.10 -6.30 -3.50
CA LEU A 220 -22.11 -6.62 -2.51
C LEU A 220 -22.80 -5.38 -1.95
N GLY A 221 -24.05 -5.54 -1.53
CA GLY A 221 -24.86 -4.46 -0.98
C GLY A 221 -24.37 -3.97 0.38
N ARG A 222 -24.76 -2.74 0.75
CA ARG A 222 -24.35 -2.08 2.00
C ARG A 222 -24.67 -2.90 3.27
N LYS A 223 -25.81 -3.59 3.32
CA LYS A 223 -26.25 -4.40 4.46
C LYS A 223 -25.20 -5.41 4.94
N LEU A 224 -24.40 -5.98 4.02
CA LEU A 224 -23.32 -6.91 4.37
C LEU A 224 -22.24 -6.26 5.23
N PHE A 225 -22.02 -4.96 5.07
CA PHE A 225 -20.94 -4.24 5.73
C PHE A 225 -21.37 -3.59 7.06
N GLU A 226 -22.65 -3.53 7.37
CA GLU A 226 -23.19 -2.90 8.58
C GLU A 226 -22.75 -3.55 9.91
N PRO A 227 -22.56 -4.90 10.00
CA PRO A 227 -22.11 -5.53 11.24
C PRO A 227 -20.67 -5.20 11.65
N TYR A 228 -19.81 -4.80 10.71
CA TYR A 228 -18.42 -4.61 10.98
C TYR A 228 -18.16 -3.31 11.76
N LYS A 229 -17.46 -3.43 12.91
CA LYS A 229 -17.03 -2.31 13.76
C LYS A 229 -15.57 -1.93 13.55
N LEU A 230 -14.77 -2.87 13.04
CA LEU A 230 -13.39 -2.67 12.61
C LEU A 230 -13.29 -3.04 11.14
N VAL A 231 -12.73 -2.14 10.32
CA VAL A 231 -12.31 -2.42 8.94
C VAL A 231 -10.83 -2.14 8.80
N ILE A 232 -10.10 -3.12 8.27
CA ILE A 232 -8.68 -3.01 8.00
C ILE A 232 -8.45 -3.18 6.50
N GLY A 233 -7.73 -2.24 5.88
CA GLY A 233 -7.27 -2.34 4.51
C GLY A 233 -5.77 -2.61 4.48
N ASP A 234 -5.36 -3.84 4.18
CA ASP A 234 -3.94 -4.10 3.96
C ASP A 234 -3.56 -3.76 2.51
N GLU A 235 -2.29 -3.39 2.33
CA GLU A 235 -1.79 -2.74 1.11
C GLU A 235 -2.66 -1.54 0.70
N ALA A 236 -2.91 -0.67 1.69
CA ALA A 236 -3.85 0.45 1.62
C ALA A 236 -3.61 1.41 0.44
N HIS A 237 -2.39 1.45 -0.13
CA HIS A 237 -2.09 2.23 -1.33
C HIS A 237 -2.99 1.90 -2.54
N GLY A 238 -3.61 0.71 -2.56
CA GLY A 238 -4.58 0.29 -3.57
C GLY A 238 -5.96 0.95 -3.43
N PHE A 239 -6.32 1.48 -2.26
CA PHE A 239 -7.66 1.97 -1.93
C PHE A 239 -8.04 3.31 -2.59
N LYS A 240 -7.20 3.82 -3.47
CA LYS A 240 -7.53 4.91 -4.40
C LYS A 240 -8.46 4.48 -5.56
N SER A 241 -8.63 3.19 -5.81
CA SER A 241 -9.52 2.67 -6.86
C SER A 241 -11.00 2.77 -6.44
N LYS A 242 -11.89 2.98 -7.43
CA LYS A 242 -13.33 3.10 -7.18
C LYS A 242 -13.92 1.91 -6.43
N SER A 243 -13.48 0.68 -6.74
CA SER A 243 -13.99 -0.54 -6.11
C SER A 243 -13.66 -0.59 -4.62
N LEU A 244 -12.40 -0.32 -4.25
CA LEU A 244 -11.96 -0.31 -2.86
C LEU A 244 -12.53 0.87 -2.07
N THR A 245 -12.58 2.07 -2.67
CA THR A 245 -13.28 3.23 -2.08
C THR A 245 -14.75 2.89 -1.82
N SER A 246 -15.43 2.23 -2.76
CA SER A 246 -16.84 1.81 -2.60
C SER A 246 -17.03 0.86 -1.42
N ILE A 247 -16.15 -0.11 -1.21
CA ILE A 247 -16.22 -0.98 -0.02
C ILE A 247 -16.10 -0.14 1.25
N MET A 248 -15.08 0.71 1.32
CA MET A 248 -14.83 1.54 2.50
C MET A 248 -16.00 2.48 2.82
N THR A 249 -16.68 3.01 1.81
CA THR A 249 -17.85 3.89 2.00
C THR A 249 -19.12 3.14 2.42
N LYS A 250 -19.19 1.83 2.19
CA LYS A 250 -20.29 0.98 2.68
C LYS A 250 -20.14 0.60 4.16
N CYS A 251 -18.92 0.63 4.71
CA CYS A 251 -18.61 0.31 6.11
C CYS A 251 -18.96 1.48 7.04
N VAL A 252 -20.22 1.92 7.06
CA VAL A 252 -20.67 3.13 7.75
C VAL A 252 -20.70 3.02 9.28
N ASN A 253 -20.69 1.80 9.80
CA ASN A 253 -20.69 1.51 11.24
C ASN A 253 -19.31 1.14 11.78
N ALA A 254 -18.28 1.11 10.91
CA ALA A 254 -16.93 0.76 11.30
C ALA A 254 -16.26 1.95 12.00
N GLU A 255 -16.29 1.95 13.31
CA GLU A 255 -15.69 2.96 14.18
C GLU A 255 -14.17 2.99 14.03
N TYR A 256 -13.56 1.79 13.91
CA TYR A 256 -12.13 1.63 13.68
C TYR A 256 -11.87 1.38 12.21
N ARG A 257 -11.04 2.25 11.61
CA ARG A 257 -10.73 2.23 10.18
C ARG A 257 -9.22 2.32 10.00
N ILE A 258 -8.57 1.20 9.82
CA ILE A 258 -7.11 1.12 9.81
C ILE A 258 -6.62 0.72 8.42
N GLY A 259 -5.78 1.54 7.84
CA GLY A 259 -5.02 1.18 6.63
C GLY A 259 -3.60 0.76 7.01
N THR A 260 -3.08 -0.29 6.38
CA THR A 260 -1.67 -0.68 6.51
C THR A 260 -1.03 -0.71 5.13
N THR A 261 0.17 -0.15 4.99
CA THR A 261 0.92 -0.20 3.73
C THR A 261 2.41 -0.05 3.95
N GLY A 262 3.22 -0.68 3.08
CA GLY A 262 4.67 -0.51 3.09
C GLY A 262 5.12 0.79 2.43
N THR A 263 4.34 1.30 1.48
CA THR A 263 4.75 2.42 0.61
C THR A 263 3.54 3.24 0.15
N LEU A 264 3.79 4.53 -0.06
CA LEU A 264 2.86 5.46 -0.72
C LEU A 264 3.48 5.94 -2.02
N ASP A 265 2.65 6.25 -3.02
CA ASP A 265 3.14 6.69 -4.35
C ASP A 265 3.72 8.12 -4.35
N GLY A 266 3.50 8.87 -3.28
CA GLY A 266 4.03 10.22 -3.09
C GLY A 266 3.16 11.32 -3.70
N THR A 267 2.05 11.00 -4.36
CA THR A 267 1.13 12.02 -4.91
C THR A 267 0.17 12.52 -3.84
N GLN A 268 -0.05 13.85 -3.81
CA GLN A 268 -0.95 14.48 -2.83
C GLN A 268 -2.40 14.01 -2.99
N THR A 269 -2.87 13.83 -4.22
CA THR A 269 -4.23 13.36 -4.53
C THR A 269 -4.50 12.00 -3.91
N HIS A 270 -3.59 11.06 -4.10
CA HIS A 270 -3.74 9.72 -3.53
C HIS A 270 -3.64 9.73 -2.00
N LYS A 271 -2.73 10.54 -1.46
CA LYS A 271 -2.61 10.73 -0.01
C LYS A 271 -3.93 11.16 0.61
N LEU A 272 -4.58 12.18 0.07
CA LEU A 272 -5.83 12.72 0.62
C LEU A 272 -7.01 11.76 0.49
N VAL A 273 -7.09 10.97 -0.60
CA VAL A 273 -8.10 9.91 -0.73
C VAL A 273 -7.90 8.86 0.37
N LEU A 274 -6.68 8.41 0.60
CA LEU A 274 -6.37 7.40 1.62
C LEU A 274 -6.58 7.92 3.04
N GLU A 275 -6.10 9.13 3.34
CA GLU A 275 -6.32 9.77 4.63
C GLU A 275 -7.83 10.05 4.87
N GLY A 276 -8.59 10.36 3.83
CA GLY A 276 -10.04 10.50 3.92
C GLY A 276 -10.74 9.23 4.38
N LEU A 277 -10.31 8.08 3.87
CA LEU A 277 -10.91 6.77 4.15
C LEU A 277 -10.44 6.17 5.49
N PHE A 278 -9.16 6.33 5.84
CA PHE A 278 -8.53 5.67 6.97
C PHE A 278 -8.14 6.63 8.11
N GLY A 279 -7.94 7.91 7.83
CA GLY A 279 -7.37 8.87 8.77
C GLY A 279 -5.92 9.19 8.46
N LYS A 280 -5.31 9.99 9.33
CA LYS A 280 -3.96 10.53 9.16
C LYS A 280 -2.89 9.43 9.05
N ILE A 281 -1.89 9.72 8.22
CA ILE A 281 -0.72 8.88 8.08
C ILE A 281 0.09 8.88 9.38
N TYR A 282 0.37 7.68 9.88
CA TYR A 282 1.33 7.43 10.95
C TYR A 282 2.48 6.56 10.44
N LYS A 283 3.70 7.08 10.50
CA LYS A 283 4.91 6.32 10.11
C LYS A 283 5.36 5.47 11.30
N VAL A 284 5.09 4.18 11.23
CA VAL A 284 5.43 3.21 12.26
C VAL A 284 6.95 3.06 12.40
N THR A 285 7.64 2.85 11.27
CA THR A 285 9.10 2.78 11.20
C THR A 285 9.57 3.05 9.78
N THR A 286 10.88 3.03 9.53
CA THR A 286 11.48 3.19 8.20
C THR A 286 12.44 2.05 7.90
N THR A 287 12.63 1.74 6.61
CA THR A 287 13.60 0.72 6.17
C THR A 287 14.99 1.00 6.72
N LYS A 288 15.43 2.27 6.72
CA LYS A 288 16.72 2.67 7.27
C LYS A 288 16.86 2.30 8.74
N LYS A 289 15.88 2.66 9.60
CA LYS A 289 15.90 2.30 11.03
C LYS A 289 15.96 0.79 11.25
N LEU A 290 15.29 -0.01 10.40
CA LEU A 290 15.32 -1.47 10.51
C LEU A 290 16.68 -2.05 10.10
N ILE A 291 17.34 -1.48 9.09
CA ILE A 291 18.72 -1.86 8.70
C ILE A 291 19.70 -1.46 9.81
N ASP A 292 19.64 -0.24 10.32
CA ASP A 292 20.50 0.28 11.39
C ASP A 292 20.40 -0.58 12.67
N ARG A 293 19.18 -1.10 12.96
CA ARG A 293 18.92 -2.04 14.07
C ARG A 293 19.23 -3.51 13.75
N LYS A 294 19.82 -3.80 12.58
CA LYS A 294 20.13 -5.19 12.13
C LYS A 294 18.89 -6.12 12.09
N GLN A 295 17.71 -5.54 11.86
CA GLN A 295 16.44 -6.26 11.69
C GLN A 295 16.13 -6.57 10.23
N LEU A 296 16.87 -5.94 9.32
CA LEU A 296 16.92 -6.20 7.89
C LEU A 296 18.36 -6.31 7.43
N ALA A 297 18.59 -6.99 6.31
CA ALA A 297 19.89 -7.08 5.66
C ALA A 297 20.36 -5.68 5.19
N SER A 298 21.67 -5.47 5.14
CA SER A 298 22.23 -4.30 4.48
C SER A 298 21.85 -4.29 3.01
N PHE A 299 21.85 -3.10 2.40
CA PHE A 299 21.36 -2.94 1.04
C PHE A 299 22.28 -2.04 0.23
N ARG A 300 22.75 -2.55 -0.91
CA ARG A 300 23.55 -1.83 -1.87
C ARG A 300 22.84 -1.77 -3.23
N ILE A 301 22.94 -0.67 -3.92
CA ILE A 301 22.41 -0.48 -5.26
C ILE A 301 23.58 -0.22 -6.21
N ASP A 302 23.75 -1.10 -7.16
CA ASP A 302 24.72 -0.99 -8.26
C ASP A 302 23.97 -0.57 -9.52
N ILE A 303 24.17 0.68 -9.95
CA ILE A 303 23.52 1.21 -11.16
C ILE A 303 24.44 0.92 -12.34
N ILE A 304 23.90 0.18 -13.33
CA ILE A 304 24.63 -0.21 -14.54
C ILE A 304 24.12 0.62 -15.72
N VAL A 305 24.94 1.53 -16.18
CA VAL A 305 24.63 2.41 -17.32
C VAL A 305 25.16 1.78 -18.62
N LEU A 306 24.25 1.26 -19.43
CA LEU A 306 24.58 0.76 -20.78
C LEU A 306 24.52 1.92 -21.77
N LYS A 307 25.65 2.17 -22.45
CA LYS A 307 25.72 3.20 -23.51
C LYS A 307 25.34 2.59 -24.86
N TYR A 308 24.46 3.27 -25.56
CA TYR A 308 24.10 2.98 -26.95
C TYR A 308 24.83 3.97 -27.89
N PRO A 309 25.08 3.61 -29.16
CA PRO A 309 25.62 4.53 -30.16
C PRO A 309 24.75 5.78 -30.31
N ASP A 310 25.38 6.93 -30.61
CA ASP A 310 24.67 8.21 -30.67
C ASP A 310 23.59 8.26 -31.75
N ASP A 311 23.82 7.61 -32.88
CA ASP A 311 22.85 7.47 -33.96
C ASP A 311 21.59 6.72 -33.49
N VAL A 312 21.74 5.65 -32.73
CA VAL A 312 20.65 4.92 -32.10
C VAL A 312 19.91 5.82 -31.11
N CYS A 313 20.64 6.53 -30.25
CA CYS A 313 20.03 7.46 -29.28
C CYS A 313 19.24 8.56 -29.99
N HIS A 314 19.72 9.07 -31.11
CA HIS A 314 19.01 10.06 -31.92
C HIS A 314 17.69 9.56 -32.52
N GLN A 315 17.66 8.31 -33.03
CA GLN A 315 16.45 7.70 -33.56
C GLN A 315 15.36 7.57 -32.50
N PHE A 316 15.73 7.32 -31.23
CA PHE A 316 14.77 7.08 -30.14
C PHE A 316 14.32 8.34 -29.37
N ARG A 317 14.89 9.53 -29.63
CA ARG A 317 14.55 10.79 -28.93
C ARG A 317 13.07 11.21 -29.04
N LYS A 318 12.38 10.87 -30.13
CA LYS A 318 10.98 11.30 -30.40
C LYS A 318 9.99 10.14 -30.48
N ILE A 319 10.41 8.94 -30.15
CA ILE A 319 9.58 7.73 -30.23
C ILE A 319 8.69 7.61 -28.99
N LYS A 320 7.55 6.91 -29.12
CA LYS A 320 6.66 6.62 -28.00
C LYS A 320 7.37 5.67 -27.02
N TYR A 321 7.13 5.88 -25.73
CA TYR A 321 7.70 5.03 -24.67
C TYR A 321 7.48 3.51 -24.87
N ALA A 322 6.39 3.11 -25.50
CA ALA A 322 6.12 1.70 -25.77
C ALA A 322 7.15 1.12 -26.76
N ASP A 323 7.48 1.87 -27.81
CA ASP A 323 8.41 1.46 -28.87
C ASP A 323 9.86 1.49 -28.34
N GLU A 324 10.21 2.51 -27.54
CA GLU A 324 11.49 2.57 -26.83
C GLU A 324 11.66 1.36 -25.90
N LEU A 325 10.62 1.03 -25.14
CA LEU A 325 10.64 -0.14 -24.25
C LEU A 325 10.84 -1.45 -25.04
N GLU A 326 10.15 -1.61 -26.18
CA GLU A 326 10.32 -2.80 -27.04
C GLU A 326 11.74 -2.91 -27.56
N PHE A 327 12.34 -1.81 -28.01
CA PHE A 327 13.74 -1.78 -28.41
C PHE A 327 14.67 -2.21 -27.28
N ILE A 328 14.54 -1.60 -26.10
CA ILE A 328 15.39 -1.89 -24.93
C ILE A 328 15.32 -3.38 -24.54
N VAL A 329 14.11 -3.93 -24.44
CA VAL A 329 13.94 -5.32 -24.01
C VAL A 329 14.27 -6.34 -25.09
N GLY A 330 14.17 -5.95 -26.37
CA GLY A 330 14.54 -6.78 -27.53
C GLY A 330 16.02 -6.73 -27.88
N HIS A 331 16.81 -5.82 -27.31
CA HIS A 331 18.19 -5.59 -27.70
C HIS A 331 19.11 -6.76 -27.29
N GLU A 332 19.60 -7.50 -28.26
CA GLU A 332 20.33 -8.76 -28.05
C GLU A 332 21.59 -8.62 -27.19
N LYS A 333 22.43 -7.62 -27.48
CA LYS A 333 23.67 -7.38 -26.69
C LYS A 333 23.35 -7.08 -25.23
N ARG A 334 22.28 -6.32 -24.97
CA ARG A 334 21.80 -6.04 -23.61
C ARG A 334 21.33 -7.31 -22.90
N ASN A 335 20.56 -8.15 -23.59
CA ASN A 335 20.08 -9.40 -23.01
C ASN A 335 21.22 -10.39 -22.74
N LYS A 336 22.23 -10.45 -23.63
CA LYS A 336 23.47 -11.22 -23.37
C LYS A 336 24.24 -10.70 -22.16
N TYR A 337 24.33 -9.38 -22.01
CA TYR A 337 24.94 -8.76 -20.82
C TYR A 337 24.20 -9.14 -19.53
N ILE A 338 22.86 -9.01 -19.53
CA ILE A 338 22.03 -9.39 -18.38
C ILE A 338 22.21 -10.87 -18.03
N ARG A 339 22.19 -11.76 -19.02
CA ARG A 339 22.47 -13.19 -18.82
C ARG A 339 23.83 -13.41 -18.15
N ASN A 340 24.88 -12.82 -18.71
CA ASN A 340 26.23 -13.00 -18.20
C ASN A 340 26.36 -12.46 -16.76
N LEU A 341 25.78 -11.30 -16.47
CA LEU A 341 25.72 -10.76 -15.12
C LEU A 341 25.05 -11.75 -14.17
N VAL A 342 23.84 -12.23 -14.50
CA VAL A 342 23.08 -13.15 -13.61
C VAL A 342 23.85 -14.45 -13.38
N LEU A 343 24.53 -14.98 -14.40
CA LEU A 343 25.34 -16.20 -14.30
C LEU A 343 26.61 -16.01 -13.47
N SER A 344 27.14 -14.78 -13.38
CA SER A 344 28.34 -14.48 -12.60
C SER A 344 28.05 -14.16 -11.11
N LEU A 345 26.77 -13.97 -10.75
CA LEU A 345 26.40 -13.66 -9.38
C LEU A 345 26.31 -14.94 -8.54
N ASP A 346 26.91 -14.92 -7.37
CA ASP A 346 26.78 -15.97 -6.38
C ASP A 346 25.53 -15.77 -5.51
N GLY A 347 24.92 -16.87 -5.09
CA GLY A 347 23.75 -16.86 -4.23
C GLY A 347 22.42 -16.69 -4.99
N ASN A 348 21.32 -16.84 -4.26
CA ASN A 348 19.99 -16.76 -4.86
C ASN A 348 19.76 -15.42 -5.52
N THR A 349 19.50 -15.45 -6.81
CA THR A 349 19.37 -14.28 -7.68
C THR A 349 17.95 -14.17 -8.24
N LEU A 350 17.32 -13.00 -8.04
CA LEU A 350 16.02 -12.67 -8.60
C LEU A 350 16.16 -11.72 -9.78
N LEU A 351 15.79 -12.17 -10.96
CA LEU A 351 15.75 -11.36 -12.17
C LEU A 351 14.31 -10.92 -12.45
N LEU A 352 14.06 -9.62 -12.45
CA LEU A 352 12.73 -9.06 -12.63
C LEU A 352 12.52 -8.48 -14.02
N PHE A 353 11.44 -8.92 -14.68
CA PHE A 353 11.06 -8.47 -16.02
C PHE A 353 9.62 -7.95 -16.07
N ARG A 354 9.29 -7.19 -17.13
CA ARG A 354 7.95 -6.63 -17.37
C ARG A 354 7.15 -7.40 -18.42
N LEU A 355 7.73 -7.75 -19.57
CA LEU A 355 7.05 -8.37 -20.70
C LEU A 355 7.35 -9.87 -20.73
N VAL A 356 6.34 -10.72 -20.55
CA VAL A 356 6.50 -12.18 -20.42
C VAL A 356 7.12 -12.79 -21.69
N LYS A 357 6.44 -12.63 -22.85
CA LYS A 357 6.89 -13.26 -24.10
C LYS A 357 8.08 -12.55 -24.73
N LYS A 358 8.08 -11.22 -24.76
CA LYS A 358 9.07 -10.40 -25.47
C LYS A 358 10.39 -10.21 -24.70
N HIS A 359 10.45 -10.53 -23.40
CA HIS A 359 11.65 -10.34 -22.59
C HIS A 359 11.90 -11.47 -21.60
N GLY A 360 10.97 -11.72 -20.69
CA GLY A 360 11.18 -12.70 -19.62
C GLY A 360 11.46 -14.11 -20.10
N ARG A 361 10.71 -14.59 -21.12
CA ARG A 361 10.92 -15.91 -21.70
C ARG A 361 12.27 -16.01 -22.42
N ILE A 362 12.67 -14.94 -23.11
CA ILE A 362 13.95 -14.89 -23.82
C ILE A 362 15.10 -14.99 -22.81
N LEU A 363 15.10 -14.15 -21.76
CA LEU A 363 16.12 -14.18 -20.71
C LEU A 363 16.15 -15.53 -19.99
N TYR A 364 14.99 -16.10 -19.68
CA TYR A 364 14.90 -17.41 -19.05
C TYR A 364 15.56 -18.49 -19.89
N ASN A 365 15.24 -18.58 -21.19
CA ASN A 365 15.82 -19.60 -22.08
C ASN A 365 17.35 -19.43 -22.16
N MET A 366 17.83 -18.20 -22.38
CA MET A 366 19.28 -17.91 -22.44
C MET A 366 20.04 -18.28 -21.17
N ILE A 367 19.39 -18.13 -19.99
CA ILE A 367 19.98 -18.50 -18.70
C ILE A 367 19.89 -20.01 -18.50
N LYS A 368 18.75 -20.61 -18.82
CA LYS A 368 18.47 -22.03 -18.63
C LYS A 368 19.45 -22.93 -19.42
N GLU A 369 19.74 -22.57 -20.65
CA GLU A 369 20.72 -23.27 -21.49
C GLU A 369 22.09 -23.40 -20.80
N GLU A 370 22.55 -22.34 -20.13
CA GLU A 370 23.85 -22.34 -19.44
C GLU A 370 23.78 -23.00 -18.04
N THR A 371 22.64 -22.87 -17.36
CA THR A 371 22.48 -23.40 -15.99
C THR A 371 22.22 -24.91 -15.97
N ASP A 372 21.62 -25.46 -17.02
CA ASP A 372 21.42 -26.89 -17.15
C ASP A 372 22.77 -27.65 -17.22
N VAL A 373 23.77 -27.07 -17.90
CA VAL A 373 25.14 -27.60 -17.95
C VAL A 373 25.82 -27.59 -16.57
N LYS A 374 25.52 -26.56 -15.75
CA LYS A 374 26.13 -26.36 -14.43
C LYS A 374 25.28 -26.94 -13.29
N ASN A 375 24.17 -27.59 -13.58
CA ASN A 375 23.19 -28.10 -12.60
C ASN A 375 22.70 -27.04 -11.62
N ARG A 376 22.63 -25.76 -12.05
CA ARG A 376 22.13 -24.63 -11.25
C ARG A 376 20.62 -24.49 -11.42
N GLN A 377 19.86 -24.47 -10.33
CA GLN A 377 18.40 -24.38 -10.37
C GLN A 377 17.92 -23.05 -10.93
N THR A 378 17.08 -23.10 -11.99
CA THR A 378 16.52 -21.90 -12.62
C THR A 378 15.02 -22.01 -12.79
N PHE A 379 14.27 -21.04 -12.28
CA PHE A 379 12.82 -21.02 -12.26
C PHE A 379 12.24 -19.85 -13.08
N PHE A 380 11.09 -20.07 -13.73
CA PHE A 380 10.36 -19.04 -14.45
C PHE A 380 8.96 -18.81 -13.86
N VAL A 381 8.68 -17.59 -13.38
CA VAL A 381 7.44 -17.28 -12.66
C VAL A 381 6.77 -16.01 -13.21
N TYR A 382 5.51 -16.14 -13.60
CA TYR A 382 4.73 -15.02 -14.16
C TYR A 382 3.25 -15.15 -13.77
N GLY A 383 2.39 -14.21 -14.23
CA GLY A 383 0.97 -14.16 -13.85
C GLY A 383 0.17 -15.43 -14.18
N GLY A 384 0.56 -16.18 -15.21
CA GLY A 384 -0.05 -17.46 -15.59
C GLY A 384 0.48 -18.68 -14.85
N THR A 385 1.48 -18.55 -13.96
CA THR A 385 1.94 -19.67 -13.11
C THR A 385 0.92 -19.91 -12.01
N GLU A 386 0.52 -21.15 -11.80
CA GLU A 386 -0.42 -21.56 -10.76
C GLU A 386 0.09 -21.25 -9.35
N THR A 387 -0.83 -21.05 -8.41
CA THR A 387 -0.46 -20.64 -7.03
C THR A 387 0.37 -21.71 -6.32
N ASP A 388 0.00 -22.98 -6.46
CA ASP A 388 0.70 -24.11 -5.85
C ASP A 388 2.12 -24.27 -6.41
N THR A 389 2.29 -24.10 -7.73
CA THR A 389 3.61 -24.10 -8.38
C THR A 389 4.48 -22.97 -7.87
N ARG A 390 3.92 -21.76 -7.63
CA ARG A 390 4.68 -20.64 -7.06
C ARG A 390 5.14 -20.94 -5.65
N GLU A 391 4.30 -21.59 -4.86
CA GLU A 391 4.64 -21.95 -3.48
C GLU A 391 5.72 -23.03 -3.44
N GLN A 392 5.65 -24.03 -4.34
CA GLN A 392 6.72 -25.04 -4.50
C GLN A 392 8.05 -24.37 -4.88
N ILE A 393 8.06 -23.48 -5.87
CA ILE A 393 9.27 -22.74 -6.27
C ILE A 393 9.81 -21.91 -5.11
N ARG A 394 8.94 -21.26 -4.32
CA ARG A 394 9.34 -20.54 -3.12
C ARG A 394 10.05 -21.45 -2.12
N ALA A 395 9.42 -22.61 -1.82
CA ALA A 395 9.95 -23.56 -0.85
C ALA A 395 11.31 -24.15 -1.28
N ILE A 396 11.48 -24.40 -2.57
CA ILE A 396 12.77 -24.86 -3.13
C ILE A 396 13.80 -23.74 -3.04
N ALA A 397 13.48 -22.54 -3.50
CA ALA A 397 14.41 -21.40 -3.51
C ALA A 397 14.85 -20.97 -2.10
N GLU A 398 14.04 -21.21 -1.06
CA GLU A 398 14.44 -20.96 0.33
C GLU A 398 15.50 -21.96 0.84
N LYS A 399 15.50 -23.19 0.33
CA LYS A 399 16.47 -24.23 0.69
C LYS A 399 17.74 -24.14 -0.16
N GLU A 400 17.61 -23.68 -1.39
CA GLU A 400 18.73 -23.52 -2.32
C GLU A 400 19.62 -22.33 -1.91
N ARG A 401 20.92 -22.45 -2.21
CA ARG A 401 21.89 -21.40 -1.91
C ARG A 401 22.30 -20.61 -3.16
N ASP A 402 22.00 -21.12 -4.36
CA ASP A 402 22.44 -20.54 -5.62
C ASP A 402 21.41 -20.73 -6.75
N ALA A 403 20.14 -20.45 -6.47
CA ALA A 403 19.06 -20.53 -7.44
C ALA A 403 18.86 -19.21 -8.21
N ILE A 404 18.43 -19.29 -9.46
CA ILE A 404 18.03 -18.15 -10.28
C ILE A 404 16.50 -18.17 -10.46
N ILE A 405 15.85 -17.08 -10.11
CA ILE A 405 14.40 -16.92 -10.26
C ILE A 405 14.13 -15.79 -11.24
N VAL A 406 13.65 -16.14 -12.45
CA VAL A 406 13.24 -15.18 -13.48
C VAL A 406 11.75 -14.91 -13.30
N ALA A 407 11.39 -13.74 -12.76
CA ALA A 407 10.02 -13.45 -12.33
C ALA A 407 9.47 -12.14 -12.92
N SER A 408 8.16 -12.09 -13.17
CA SER A 408 7.52 -10.83 -13.53
C SER A 408 7.33 -9.93 -12.30
N TYR A 409 7.52 -8.61 -12.46
CA TYR A 409 7.31 -7.63 -11.39
C TYR A 409 5.96 -7.77 -10.69
N GLY A 410 4.89 -8.08 -11.44
CA GLY A 410 3.54 -8.19 -10.89
C GLY A 410 3.39 -9.32 -9.90
N VAL A 411 3.94 -10.49 -10.22
CA VAL A 411 3.84 -11.68 -9.36
C VAL A 411 4.75 -11.54 -8.14
N PHE A 412 5.97 -11.05 -8.33
CA PHE A 412 6.90 -10.93 -7.24
C PHE A 412 6.48 -9.85 -6.22
N SER A 413 5.93 -8.72 -6.68
CA SER A 413 5.50 -7.64 -5.78
C SER A 413 4.30 -8.03 -4.88
N THR A 414 3.51 -9.04 -5.24
CA THR A 414 2.25 -9.36 -4.54
C THR A 414 2.14 -10.79 -3.98
N GLY A 415 3.00 -11.72 -4.37
CA GLY A 415 2.72 -13.14 -4.09
C GLY A 415 3.88 -14.05 -3.68
N ILE A 416 5.12 -13.74 -4.01
CA ILE A 416 6.25 -14.64 -3.68
C ILE A 416 7.11 -14.02 -2.57
N ASN A 417 7.34 -14.77 -1.51
CA ASN A 417 8.10 -14.33 -0.36
C ASN A 417 9.31 -15.26 -0.13
N ILE A 418 10.44 -14.91 -0.71
CA ILE A 418 11.71 -15.66 -0.54
C ILE A 418 12.62 -14.86 0.39
N ARG A 419 13.01 -15.45 1.53
CA ARG A 419 13.87 -14.79 2.54
C ARG A 419 15.33 -14.75 2.11
N ASN A 420 15.79 -15.81 1.45
CA ASN A 420 17.19 -16.02 1.10
C ASN A 420 17.56 -15.48 -0.29
N LEU A 421 17.23 -14.19 -0.56
CA LEU A 421 17.61 -13.51 -1.80
C LEU A 421 18.84 -12.64 -1.58
N HIS A 422 19.94 -12.94 -2.28
CA HIS A 422 21.20 -12.21 -2.23
C HIS A 422 21.24 -11.09 -3.27
N ASN A 423 20.75 -11.37 -4.48
CA ASN A 423 20.80 -10.45 -5.59
C ASN A 423 19.42 -10.19 -6.18
N ILE A 424 19.15 -8.94 -6.55
CA ILE A 424 17.97 -8.53 -7.30
C ILE A 424 18.45 -7.80 -8.56
N VAL A 425 17.98 -8.21 -9.73
CA VAL A 425 18.33 -7.61 -11.01
C VAL A 425 17.08 -7.02 -11.65
N PHE A 426 17.06 -5.73 -11.87
CA PHE A 426 16.00 -5.05 -12.60
C PHE A 426 16.32 -5.07 -14.09
N ALA A 427 15.84 -6.11 -14.80
CA ALA A 427 16.09 -6.29 -16.24
C ALA A 427 15.21 -5.42 -17.14
N SER A 428 14.12 -4.86 -16.64
CA SER A 428 13.22 -4.00 -17.42
C SER A 428 13.00 -2.67 -16.74
N PRO A 429 12.94 -1.55 -17.48
CA PRO A 429 12.62 -0.24 -16.92
C PRO A 429 11.26 -0.24 -16.20
N SER A 430 11.20 0.30 -14.99
CA SER A 430 9.98 0.43 -14.21
C SER A 430 9.88 1.80 -13.53
N LYS A 431 8.87 2.60 -13.92
CA LYS A 431 8.55 3.89 -13.27
C LYS A 431 7.69 3.74 -12.00
N SER A 432 7.29 2.52 -11.64
CA SER A 432 6.40 2.29 -10.49
C SER A 432 7.18 2.25 -9.18
N ARG A 433 7.23 3.39 -8.47
CA ARG A 433 7.88 3.50 -7.16
C ARG A 433 7.42 2.43 -6.17
N ILE A 434 6.10 2.19 -6.08
CA ILE A 434 5.54 1.21 -5.16
C ILE A 434 6.07 -0.19 -5.49
N ARG A 435 6.00 -0.61 -6.75
CA ARG A 435 6.43 -1.92 -7.20
C ARG A 435 7.93 -2.15 -6.96
N ASN A 436 8.76 -1.16 -7.29
CA ASN A 436 10.20 -1.22 -7.07
C ASN A 436 10.52 -1.36 -5.57
N LEU A 437 9.93 -0.52 -4.71
CA LEU A 437 10.14 -0.59 -3.26
C LEU A 437 9.63 -1.87 -2.62
N GLN A 438 8.50 -2.43 -3.10
CA GLN A 438 8.01 -3.73 -2.64
C GLN A 438 8.94 -4.87 -3.05
N SER A 439 9.46 -4.85 -4.27
CA SER A 439 10.43 -5.84 -4.75
C SER A 439 11.73 -5.79 -3.94
N ILE A 440 12.27 -4.60 -3.71
CA ILE A 440 13.44 -4.39 -2.85
C ILE A 440 13.18 -4.88 -1.43
N GLY A 441 12.07 -4.45 -0.82
CA GLY A 441 11.76 -4.77 0.57
C GLY A 441 11.63 -6.27 0.85
N ARG A 442 11.26 -7.09 -0.14
CA ARG A 442 11.25 -8.55 0.00
C ARG A 442 12.66 -9.14 0.04
N GLY A 443 13.59 -8.56 -0.71
CA GLY A 443 15.00 -8.95 -0.68
C GLY A 443 15.72 -8.59 0.63
N LEU A 444 15.21 -7.63 1.39
CA LEU A 444 15.88 -7.16 2.61
C LEU A 444 15.70 -8.06 3.85
N ARG A 445 14.93 -9.13 3.76
CA ARG A 445 14.75 -10.05 4.90
C ARG A 445 16.05 -10.76 5.24
N LEU A 446 16.32 -10.89 6.52
CA LEU A 446 17.47 -11.67 7.01
C LEU A 446 17.25 -13.16 6.79
N SER A 447 18.32 -13.88 6.51
CA SER A 447 18.43 -15.32 6.62
C SER A 447 19.76 -15.68 7.29
N GLU A 448 19.94 -16.92 7.70
CA GLU A 448 21.16 -17.37 8.38
C GLU A 448 22.43 -17.12 7.55
N THR A 449 22.31 -17.21 6.24
CA THR A 449 23.44 -17.09 5.29
C THR A 449 23.59 -15.70 4.67
N LYS A 450 22.61 -14.78 4.88
CA LYS A 450 22.56 -13.51 4.17
C LYS A 450 22.67 -12.31 5.12
N LYS A 451 23.71 -11.51 4.94
CA LYS A 451 23.93 -10.23 5.64
C LYS A 451 23.63 -9.01 4.77
N GLU A 452 23.74 -9.14 3.45
CA GLU A 452 23.57 -8.07 2.48
C GLU A 452 22.68 -8.51 1.30
N THR A 453 22.00 -7.56 0.70
CA THR A 453 21.28 -7.72 -0.58
C THR A 453 21.76 -6.66 -1.55
N ILE A 454 22.09 -7.06 -2.78
CA ILE A 454 22.54 -6.16 -3.82
C ILE A 454 21.44 -6.05 -4.89
N LEU A 455 21.07 -4.81 -5.24
CA LEU A 455 20.23 -4.50 -6.38
C LEU A 455 21.08 -4.04 -7.56
N TYR A 456 20.97 -4.71 -8.68
CA TYR A 456 21.51 -4.30 -9.98
C TYR A 456 20.41 -3.65 -10.79
N ASP A 457 20.49 -2.35 -11.03
CA ASP A 457 19.55 -1.57 -11.83
C ASP A 457 20.17 -1.28 -13.21
N ILE A 458 19.55 -1.81 -14.29
CA ILE A 458 20.11 -1.85 -15.64
C ILE A 458 19.26 -1.04 -16.62
#